data_fa003c05c0606c7c6f18030b37e24394
#
_entry.id   fa003c05c0606c7c6f18030b37e24394
#
_cell.length_a   1.000
_cell.length_b   1.000
_cell.length_c   1.000
_cell.angle_alpha   90.00
_cell.angle_beta   90.00
_cell.angle_gamma   90.00
#
_symmetry.space_group_name_H-M   'P 1'
#
loop_
_entity.id
_entity.type
_entity.pdbx_description
1 polymer ?
#
loop_
_entity_poly.entity_id
_entity_poly.type
_entity_poly.pdbx_seq_one_letter_code
_entity_poly.pdbx_strand_id
1 'polypeptide(L)'
;MADHLIAHCEIPSTDLERSRDFYHNVLGWEFKAFGNGYLLFNNHKGTMVGLRKVETISKGDSTVFHINIPDIDNILKKAKENGGAVARTKTVIPAMGWYALFNDPDGNTIGLYQKS
;
A
#
# COMPACT_ATOMS: atom_id res chain seq x y z
N MET A 1 -5.70 5.94 -27.41
CA MET A 1 -4.90 4.72 -27.59
C MET A 1 -4.50 4.15 -26.24
N ALA A 2 -4.70 2.88 -26.08
CA ALA A 2 -4.32 2.24 -24.82
C ALA A 2 -2.80 2.07 -24.76
N ASP A 3 -2.20 2.48 -23.66
CA ASP A 3 -0.75 2.40 -23.48
C ASP A 3 -0.36 1.24 -22.58
N HIS A 4 -1.26 0.31 -22.36
CA HIS A 4 -1.03 -0.87 -21.53
C HIS A 4 -0.56 -0.50 -20.12
N LEU A 5 -1.09 0.58 -19.58
CA LEU A 5 -0.76 1.02 -18.23
C LEU A 5 -1.53 0.18 -17.22
N ILE A 6 -0.98 0.12 -16.01
CA ILE A 6 -1.64 -0.60 -14.93
C ILE A 6 -2.91 0.15 -14.54
N ALA A 7 -4.07 -0.53 -14.61
CA ALA A 7 -5.36 0.09 -14.31
C ALA A 7 -5.57 0.23 -12.79
N HIS A 8 -5.27 -0.83 -12.05
CA HIS A 8 -5.41 -0.78 -10.59
C HIS A 8 -4.61 -1.90 -9.95
N CYS A 9 -4.36 -1.75 -8.66
CA CYS A 9 -3.75 -2.78 -7.84
C CYS A 9 -4.77 -3.26 -6.82
N GLU A 10 -4.71 -4.54 -6.45
CA GLU A 10 -5.56 -5.08 -5.40
C GLU A 10 -4.72 -5.55 -4.23
N ILE A 11 -5.18 -5.25 -3.03
CA ILE A 11 -4.56 -5.68 -1.79
C ILE A 11 -5.57 -6.61 -1.09
N PRO A 12 -5.23 -7.87 -0.85
CA PRO A 12 -6.14 -8.75 -0.13
C PRO A 12 -6.24 -8.34 1.33
N SER A 13 -7.42 -8.47 1.91
CA SER A 13 -7.66 -8.07 3.28
C SER A 13 -8.58 -9.07 3.98
N THR A 14 -8.21 -9.50 5.17
CA THR A 14 -9.06 -10.36 5.97
C THR A 14 -10.08 -9.56 6.78
N ASP A 15 -9.87 -8.25 6.89
CA ASP A 15 -10.77 -7.35 7.61
C ASP A 15 -10.75 -5.99 6.90
N LEU A 16 -11.77 -5.73 6.08
CA LEU A 16 -11.81 -4.52 5.25
C LEU A 16 -11.79 -3.23 6.07
N GLU A 17 -12.51 -3.18 7.20
CA GLU A 17 -12.54 -1.95 8.02
C GLU A 17 -11.17 -1.68 8.63
N ARG A 18 -10.49 -2.71 9.11
CA ARG A 18 -9.16 -2.56 9.66
C ARG A 18 -8.17 -2.09 8.59
N SER A 19 -8.22 -2.68 7.40
CA SER A 19 -7.34 -2.28 6.30
C SER A 19 -7.63 -0.86 5.85
N ARG A 20 -8.92 -0.49 5.71
CA ARG A 20 -9.31 0.86 5.35
C ARG A 20 -8.74 1.88 6.33
N ASP A 21 -8.89 1.63 7.62
CA ASP A 21 -8.42 2.55 8.65
C ASP A 21 -6.89 2.64 8.64
N PHE A 22 -6.22 1.51 8.44
CA PHE A 22 -4.77 1.50 8.36
C PHE A 22 -4.27 2.38 7.21
N TYR A 23 -4.76 2.15 5.99
CA TYR A 23 -4.28 2.90 4.82
C TYR A 23 -4.70 4.36 4.87
N HIS A 24 -5.85 4.66 5.47
CA HIS A 24 -6.25 6.04 5.67
C HIS A 24 -5.30 6.75 6.64
N ASN A 25 -5.00 6.12 7.77
CA ASN A 25 -4.16 6.74 8.80
C ASN A 25 -2.69 6.86 8.36
N VAL A 26 -2.21 5.93 7.56
CA VAL A 26 -0.80 5.89 7.15
C VAL A 26 -0.56 6.72 5.89
N LEU A 27 -1.43 6.61 4.90
CA LEU A 27 -1.22 7.23 3.58
C LEU A 27 -2.28 8.27 3.21
N GLY A 28 -3.32 8.44 4.00
CA GLY A 28 -4.38 9.39 3.71
C GLY A 28 -5.36 8.91 2.64
N TRP A 29 -5.31 7.66 2.26
CA TRP A 29 -6.22 7.13 1.25
C TRP A 29 -7.63 7.01 1.78
N GLU A 30 -8.62 7.42 0.97
CA GLU A 30 -10.02 7.32 1.35
C GLU A 30 -10.70 6.30 0.44
N PHE A 31 -11.23 5.25 1.07
CA PHE A 31 -11.87 4.16 0.35
C PHE A 31 -13.38 4.29 0.40
N LYS A 32 -14.03 3.87 -0.69
CA LYS A 32 -15.50 3.78 -0.76
C LYS A 32 -15.90 2.36 -1.11
N ALA A 33 -17.05 1.96 -0.63
CA ALA A 33 -17.57 0.64 -0.94
C ALA A 33 -17.84 0.52 -2.45
N PHE A 34 -17.48 -0.61 -3.01
CA PHE A 34 -17.68 -0.88 -4.43
C PHE A 34 -18.16 -2.33 -4.56
N GLY A 35 -19.45 -2.54 -4.40
CA GLY A 35 -20.03 -3.87 -4.32
C GLY A 35 -19.76 -4.51 -2.96
N ASN A 36 -20.02 -5.81 -2.86
CA ASN A 36 -19.79 -6.58 -1.66
C ASN A 36 -18.35 -7.05 -1.57
N GLY A 37 -17.74 -6.90 -0.40
CA GLY A 37 -16.39 -7.41 -0.16
C GLY A 37 -15.29 -6.68 -0.89
N TYR A 38 -15.52 -5.39 -1.22
CA TYR A 38 -14.54 -4.60 -1.95
C TYR A 38 -14.62 -3.12 -1.57
N LEU A 39 -13.46 -2.52 -1.31
CA LEU A 39 -13.34 -1.08 -1.11
C LEU A 39 -12.40 -0.52 -2.15
N LEU A 40 -12.67 0.66 -2.67
CA LEU A 40 -11.89 1.25 -3.77
C LEU A 40 -11.42 2.65 -3.42
N PHE A 41 -10.12 2.89 -3.61
CA PHE A 41 -9.52 4.20 -3.58
C PHE A 41 -9.28 4.65 -5.01
N ASN A 42 -9.96 5.70 -5.44
CA ASN A 42 -9.82 6.27 -6.78
C ASN A 42 -9.26 7.68 -6.65
N ASN A 43 -7.98 7.83 -6.95
CA ASN A 43 -7.34 9.14 -6.81
C ASN A 43 -7.44 10.00 -8.06
N HIS A 44 -8.02 9.47 -9.15
CA HIS A 44 -8.24 10.17 -10.42
C HIS A 44 -6.97 10.61 -11.15
N LYS A 45 -5.80 10.44 -10.56
CA LYS A 45 -4.53 10.89 -11.15
C LYS A 45 -3.54 9.76 -11.37
N GLY A 46 -3.83 8.57 -10.91
CA GLY A 46 -2.93 7.45 -11.02
C GLY A 46 -3.65 6.14 -10.93
N THR A 47 -2.92 5.13 -10.54
CA THR A 47 -3.47 3.78 -10.40
C THR A 47 -4.42 3.71 -9.22
N MET A 48 -5.61 3.18 -9.45
CA MET A 48 -6.57 2.93 -8.38
C MET A 48 -6.10 1.78 -7.51
N VAL A 49 -6.53 1.74 -6.26
CA VAL A 49 -6.20 0.67 -5.33
C VAL A 49 -7.48 0.09 -4.74
N GLY A 50 -7.63 -1.22 -4.85
CA GLY A 50 -8.77 -1.92 -4.27
C GLY A 50 -8.37 -2.77 -3.08
N LEU A 51 -9.23 -2.81 -2.07
CA LEU A 51 -9.12 -3.76 -0.96
C LEU A 51 -10.14 -4.86 -1.21
N ARG A 52 -9.67 -6.09 -1.34
CA ARG A 52 -10.52 -7.25 -1.66
C ARG A 52 -10.61 -8.16 -0.44
N LYS A 53 -11.83 -8.45 0.02
CA LYS A 53 -12.04 -9.34 1.17
C LYS A 53 -11.65 -10.77 0.82
N VAL A 54 -10.82 -11.38 1.65
CA VAL A 54 -10.42 -12.77 1.53
C VAL A 54 -10.50 -13.44 2.90
N GLU A 55 -10.56 -14.77 2.90
CA GLU A 55 -10.58 -15.53 4.16
C GLU A 55 -9.19 -15.63 4.77
N THR A 56 -8.20 -15.89 3.94
CA THR A 56 -6.81 -16.05 4.39
C THR A 56 -5.86 -15.40 3.38
N ILE A 57 -4.67 -15.03 3.84
CA ILE A 57 -3.63 -14.47 2.98
C ILE A 57 -2.44 -15.41 3.00
N SER A 58 -2.01 -15.82 1.81
CA SER A 58 -0.79 -16.59 1.65
C SER A 58 0.40 -15.65 1.75
N LYS A 59 1.36 -15.97 2.63
CA LYS A 59 2.58 -15.20 2.76
C LYS A 59 3.65 -15.80 1.84
N GLY A 60 4.53 -14.95 1.36
CA GLY A 60 5.63 -15.38 0.52
C GLY A 60 6.05 -14.29 -0.45
N ASP A 61 6.92 -14.66 -1.36
CA ASP A 61 7.36 -13.73 -2.39
C ASP A 61 6.21 -13.41 -3.32
N SER A 62 5.92 -12.14 -3.48
CA SER A 62 4.85 -11.68 -4.32
C SER A 62 5.26 -10.41 -5.01
N THR A 63 4.48 -10.02 -6.01
CA THR A 63 4.71 -8.74 -6.69
C THR A 63 4.44 -7.61 -5.71
N VAL A 64 5.38 -6.68 -5.62
CA VAL A 64 5.29 -5.53 -4.72
C VAL A 64 5.24 -4.26 -5.56
N PHE A 65 4.29 -3.39 -5.27
CA PHE A 65 4.26 -2.07 -5.90
C PHE A 65 4.79 -1.03 -4.91
N HIS A 66 5.31 0.07 -5.47
CA HIS A 66 5.90 1.14 -4.66
C HIS A 66 5.08 2.40 -4.79
N ILE A 67 4.93 3.11 -3.68
CA ILE A 67 4.16 4.35 -3.59
C ILE A 67 5.15 5.51 -3.48
N ASN A 68 4.98 6.54 -4.31
CA ASN A 68 5.77 7.76 -4.18
C ASN A 68 5.36 8.52 -2.93
N ILE A 69 6.32 8.80 -2.06
CA ILE A 69 6.06 9.56 -0.84
C ILE A 69 7.19 10.54 -0.59
N PRO A 70 6.92 11.64 0.11
CA PRO A 70 7.97 12.65 0.35
C PRO A 70 8.93 12.30 1.49
N ASP A 71 8.51 11.46 2.45
CA ASP A 71 9.32 11.17 3.63
C ASP A 71 9.07 9.75 4.11
N ILE A 72 9.98 8.84 3.75
CA ILE A 72 9.88 7.42 4.11
C ILE A 72 9.81 7.22 5.62
N ASP A 73 10.70 7.88 6.37
CA ASP A 73 10.77 7.64 7.81
C ASP A 73 9.46 7.98 8.52
N ASN A 74 8.78 9.04 8.07
CA ASN A 74 7.49 9.41 8.63
C ASN A 74 6.43 8.35 8.35
N ILE A 75 6.40 7.81 7.13
CA ILE A 75 5.44 6.77 6.75
C ILE A 75 5.69 5.49 7.53
N LEU A 76 6.95 5.08 7.67
CA LEU A 76 7.28 3.88 8.45
C LEU A 76 6.84 4.00 9.91
N LYS A 77 7.01 5.19 10.48
CA LYS A 77 6.56 5.46 11.84
C LYS A 77 5.06 5.30 11.97
N LYS A 78 4.30 5.89 11.04
CA LYS A 78 2.84 5.79 11.03
C LYS A 78 2.37 4.35 10.84
N ALA A 79 3.05 3.59 9.99
CA ALA A 79 2.70 2.19 9.77
C ALA A 79 2.82 1.41 11.07
N LYS A 80 3.91 1.59 11.81
CA LYS A 80 4.10 0.92 13.11
C LYS A 80 3.04 1.34 14.12
N GLU A 81 2.69 2.62 14.14
CA GLU A 81 1.70 3.14 15.10
C GLU A 81 0.28 2.64 14.78
N ASN A 82 0.04 2.18 13.57
CA ASN A 82 -1.29 1.75 13.13
C ASN A 82 -1.42 0.24 12.90
N GLY A 83 -0.55 -0.54 13.51
CA GLY A 83 -0.67 -2.00 13.49
C GLY A 83 0.09 -2.71 12.40
N GLY A 84 0.87 -1.97 11.62
CA GLY A 84 1.76 -2.55 10.64
C GLY A 84 3.15 -2.79 11.19
N ALA A 85 4.08 -3.13 10.31
CA ALA A 85 5.46 -3.39 10.68
C ALA A 85 6.40 -2.88 9.60
N VAL A 86 7.64 -2.62 9.98
CA VAL A 86 8.68 -2.26 9.01
C VAL A 86 9.29 -3.56 8.47
N ALA A 87 9.21 -3.77 7.16
CA ALA A 87 9.82 -4.93 6.52
C ALA A 87 11.24 -4.60 6.04
N ARG A 88 11.47 -3.35 5.62
CA ARG A 88 12.81 -2.88 5.27
C ARG A 88 12.89 -1.39 5.55
N THR A 89 13.91 -0.98 6.29
CA THR A 89 14.13 0.43 6.59
C THR A 89 14.60 1.19 5.35
N LYS A 90 14.61 2.52 5.45
CA LYS A 90 15.02 3.39 4.36
C LYS A 90 16.38 2.96 3.80
N THR A 91 16.42 2.63 2.52
CA THR A 91 17.59 2.09 1.84
C THR A 91 17.86 2.94 0.60
N VAL A 92 19.13 3.32 0.40
CA VAL A 92 19.51 4.16 -0.73
C VAL A 92 19.43 3.37 -2.04
N ILE A 93 18.91 4.03 -3.08
CA ILE A 93 19.00 3.56 -4.46
C ILE A 93 19.97 4.52 -5.14
N PRO A 94 21.19 4.09 -5.49
CA PRO A 94 22.17 5.01 -6.05
C PRO A 94 21.63 5.83 -7.21
N ALA A 95 21.84 7.15 -7.14
CA ALA A 95 21.43 8.13 -8.16
C ALA A 95 19.92 8.29 -8.35
N MET A 96 19.07 7.62 -7.55
CA MET A 96 17.62 7.67 -7.74
C MET A 96 16.84 8.12 -6.50
N GLY A 97 17.34 7.83 -5.33
CA GLY A 97 16.63 8.17 -4.10
C GLY A 97 16.70 7.05 -3.08
N TRP A 98 15.56 6.74 -2.46
CA TRP A 98 15.48 5.72 -1.41
C TRP A 98 14.21 4.89 -1.56
N TYR A 99 14.23 3.71 -0.99
CA TYR A 99 13.03 2.89 -0.90
C TYR A 99 12.95 2.24 0.49
N ALA A 100 11.78 1.77 0.82
CA ALA A 100 11.54 1.02 2.04
C ALA A 100 10.34 0.10 1.82
N LEU A 101 10.13 -0.82 2.73
CA LEU A 101 9.00 -1.72 2.68
C LEU A 101 8.34 -1.75 4.05
N PHE A 102 7.00 -1.74 4.08
CA PHE A 102 6.27 -2.00 5.30
C PHE A 102 5.28 -3.13 5.08
N ASN A 103 4.85 -3.74 6.17
CA ASN A 103 3.78 -4.73 6.13
C ASN A 103 2.52 -4.10 6.72
N ASP A 104 1.39 -4.33 6.07
CA ASP A 104 0.11 -3.91 6.63
C ASP A 104 -0.33 -4.91 7.71
N PRO A 105 -1.47 -4.70 8.41
CA PRO A 105 -1.89 -5.60 9.48
C PRO A 105 -2.15 -7.05 9.04
N ASP A 106 -2.41 -7.29 7.77
CA ASP A 106 -2.57 -8.63 7.21
C ASP A 106 -1.26 -9.26 6.76
N GLY A 107 -0.16 -8.51 6.83
CA GLY A 107 1.15 -9.00 6.38
C GLY A 107 1.44 -8.76 4.91
N ASN A 108 0.61 -7.99 4.21
CA ASN A 108 0.92 -7.60 2.84
C ASN A 108 2.13 -6.67 2.84
N THR A 109 3.05 -6.89 1.90
CA THR A 109 4.22 -6.04 1.76
C THR A 109 3.97 -4.94 0.75
N ILE A 110 4.19 -3.70 1.17
CA ILE A 110 3.99 -2.51 0.35
C ILE A 110 5.31 -1.76 0.25
N GLY A 111 5.64 -1.31 -0.94
CA GLY A 111 6.87 -0.55 -1.18
C GLY A 111 6.64 0.95 -1.10
N LEU A 112 7.66 1.65 -0.66
CA LEU A 112 7.70 3.12 -0.62
C LEU A 112 8.89 3.59 -1.43
N TYR A 113 8.72 4.66 -2.18
CA TYR A 113 9.80 5.26 -2.95
C TYR A 113 9.86 6.74 -2.64
N GLN A 114 11.07 7.22 -2.30
CA GLN A 114 11.33 8.63 -2.03
C GLN A 114 12.39 9.10 -3.01
N LYS A 115 12.03 10.05 -3.83
CA LYS A 115 12.91 10.63 -4.84
C LYS A 115 14.01 11.47 -4.19
N SER A 116 15.20 11.38 -4.71
CA SER A 116 16.33 12.20 -4.24
C SER A 116 16.19 13.68 -4.61
#